data_08b9a43ac785d315629d7d128b6471aa
#
_entry.id   08b9a43ac785d315629d7d128b6471aa
#
_cell.length_a   1.000
_cell.length_b   1.000
_cell.length_c   1.000
_cell.angle_alpha   90.00
_cell.angle_beta   90.00
_cell.angle_gamma   90.00
#
_symmetry.space_group_name_H-M   'P 1'
#
loop_
_entity.id
_entity.type
_entity.pdbx_description
1 polymer ?
#
loop_
_entity_poly.entity_id
_entity_poly.type
_entity_poly.pdbx_seq_one_letter_code
_entity_poly.pdbx_strand_id
1 'polypeptide(L)'
;MAAEVITAAGGHVEIMTRDRSFAPEVMGMNLVPYMRSLQEKYAVFTVGRTLKSLSRRGNRLFAQIGTDYSRYVSDSEYDQVIVNQGTLPLDELYFSLKPQASNFGEIDHEVLIGGEGKLFPQRNPEGGFVLYRIGDAVSSRNTHAAVYDALRHGICW
;
A
#
# COMPACT_ATOMS: atom_id res chain seq x y z
N MET A 1 -5.88 -15.74 -2.49
CA MET A 1 -6.45 -14.44 -2.06
C MET A 1 -7.95 -14.53 -1.87
N ALA A 2 -8.61 -13.58 -1.14
CA ALA A 2 -10.03 -13.72 -0.80
C ALA A 2 -10.93 -13.96 -2.01
N ALA A 3 -10.76 -13.18 -3.09
CA ALA A 3 -11.55 -13.34 -4.32
C ALA A 3 -11.45 -14.75 -4.95
N GLU A 4 -10.26 -15.33 -4.98
CA GLU A 4 -10.05 -16.68 -5.53
C GLU A 4 -10.74 -17.75 -4.66
N VAL A 5 -10.68 -17.60 -3.34
CA VAL A 5 -11.35 -18.54 -2.41
C VAL A 5 -12.86 -18.48 -2.60
N ILE A 6 -13.43 -17.27 -2.66
CA ILE A 6 -14.87 -17.08 -2.81
C ILE A 6 -15.36 -17.60 -4.17
N THR A 7 -14.66 -17.27 -5.25
CA THR A 7 -15.04 -17.76 -6.60
C THR A 7 -14.83 -19.27 -6.72
N ALA A 8 -13.83 -19.86 -6.07
CA ALA A 8 -13.64 -21.30 -6.05
C ALA A 8 -14.77 -22.03 -5.29
N ALA A 9 -15.38 -21.37 -4.31
CA ALA A 9 -16.56 -21.86 -3.60
C ALA A 9 -17.88 -21.59 -4.33
N GLY A 10 -17.84 -21.06 -5.55
CA GLY A 10 -19.04 -20.75 -6.35
C GLY A 10 -19.72 -19.42 -6.02
N GLY A 11 -19.07 -18.57 -5.21
CA GLY A 11 -19.57 -17.24 -4.92
C GLY A 11 -19.34 -16.24 -6.05
N HIS A 12 -20.25 -15.28 -6.20
CA HIS A 12 -20.07 -14.15 -7.12
C HIS A 12 -19.22 -13.09 -6.45
N VAL A 13 -18.23 -12.57 -7.18
CA VAL A 13 -17.30 -11.57 -6.67
C VAL A 13 -17.28 -10.35 -7.57
N GLU A 14 -17.44 -9.18 -6.99
CA GLU A 14 -17.10 -7.90 -7.61
C GLU A 14 -15.86 -7.33 -6.93
N ILE A 15 -14.84 -7.02 -7.72
CA ILE A 15 -13.59 -6.40 -7.24
C ILE A 15 -13.61 -4.94 -7.70
N MET A 16 -13.57 -4.03 -6.75
CA MET A 16 -13.54 -2.59 -7.04
C MET A 16 -12.22 -1.98 -6.61
N THR A 17 -11.76 -1.02 -7.37
CA THR A 17 -10.61 -0.18 -7.00
C THR A 17 -10.88 1.28 -7.33
N ARG A 18 -10.34 2.16 -6.49
CA ARG A 18 -10.28 3.60 -6.74
C ARG A 18 -9.34 3.94 -7.90
N ASP A 19 -8.34 3.11 -8.13
CA ASP A 19 -7.32 3.30 -9.14
C ASP A 19 -7.88 3.13 -10.56
N ARG A 20 -7.11 3.55 -11.56
CA ARG A 20 -7.44 3.41 -12.97
C ARG A 20 -7.19 2.00 -13.50
N SER A 21 -6.44 1.20 -12.74
CA SER A 21 -6.13 -0.19 -13.07
C SER A 21 -6.12 -1.04 -11.80
N PHE A 22 -6.34 -2.36 -11.96
CA PHE A 22 -6.23 -3.30 -10.85
C PHE A 22 -4.78 -3.61 -10.54
N ALA A 23 -4.47 -3.66 -9.23
CA ALA A 23 -3.20 -4.10 -8.68
C ALA A 23 -1.99 -3.53 -9.46
N PRO A 24 -1.82 -2.18 -9.56
CA PRO A 24 -0.76 -1.58 -10.36
C PRO A 24 0.64 -1.96 -9.89
N GLU A 25 0.77 -2.40 -8.63
CA GLU A 25 2.03 -2.85 -8.05
C GLU A 25 2.34 -4.33 -8.32
N VAL A 26 1.35 -5.09 -8.81
CA VAL A 26 1.55 -6.48 -9.21
C VAL A 26 2.06 -6.48 -10.65
N MET A 27 3.29 -6.95 -10.83
CA MET A 27 3.90 -7.03 -12.17
C MET A 27 3.02 -7.86 -13.11
N GLY A 28 2.98 -7.47 -14.40
CA GLY A 28 2.11 -8.07 -15.40
C GLY A 28 2.18 -9.61 -15.49
N MET A 29 3.38 -10.18 -15.30
CA MET A 29 3.56 -11.65 -15.29
C MET A 29 2.74 -12.34 -14.18
N ASN A 30 2.57 -11.68 -13.03
CA ASN A 30 1.79 -12.20 -11.92
C ASN A 30 0.30 -11.83 -12.04
N LEU A 31 0.00 -10.65 -12.60
CA LEU A 31 -1.37 -10.17 -12.73
C LEU A 31 -2.18 -11.01 -13.73
N VAL A 32 -1.59 -11.39 -14.87
CA VAL A 32 -2.29 -12.11 -15.95
C VAL A 32 -2.88 -13.45 -15.48
N PRO A 33 -2.18 -14.32 -14.76
CA PRO A 33 -2.77 -15.56 -14.22
C PRO A 33 -3.96 -15.30 -13.28
N TYR A 34 -3.88 -14.30 -12.41
CA TYR A 34 -4.98 -13.92 -11.51
C TYR A 34 -6.19 -13.42 -12.29
N MET A 35 -5.99 -12.52 -13.24
CA MET A 35 -7.07 -12.00 -14.09
C MET A 35 -7.77 -13.12 -14.85
N ARG A 36 -7.01 -14.03 -15.44
CA ARG A 36 -7.56 -15.20 -16.14
C ARG A 36 -8.42 -16.05 -15.22
N SER A 37 -7.87 -16.49 -14.09
CA SER A 37 -8.56 -17.35 -13.14
C SER A 37 -9.86 -16.73 -12.60
N LEU A 38 -9.87 -15.43 -12.35
CA LEU A 38 -11.03 -14.73 -11.82
C LEU A 38 -12.07 -14.47 -12.91
N GLN A 39 -11.65 -14.11 -14.13
CA GLN A 39 -12.56 -13.87 -15.25
C GLN A 39 -13.23 -15.17 -15.72
N GLU A 40 -12.52 -16.29 -15.73
CA GLU A 40 -13.10 -17.61 -16.03
C GLU A 40 -14.19 -18.02 -15.03
N LYS A 41 -14.17 -17.43 -13.83
CA LYS A 41 -15.19 -17.61 -12.79
C LYS A 41 -16.17 -16.44 -12.68
N TYR A 42 -16.26 -15.65 -13.74
CA TYR A 42 -17.20 -14.53 -13.88
C TYR A 42 -17.07 -13.43 -12.80
N ALA A 43 -15.88 -13.24 -12.23
CA ALA A 43 -15.63 -12.10 -11.35
C ALA A 43 -15.76 -10.77 -12.14
N VAL A 44 -16.44 -9.81 -11.55
CA VAL A 44 -16.63 -8.48 -12.12
C VAL A 44 -15.52 -7.55 -11.62
N PHE A 45 -14.96 -6.77 -12.54
CA PHE A 45 -13.89 -5.81 -12.22
C PHE A 45 -14.35 -4.39 -12.52
N THR A 46 -14.35 -3.53 -11.49
CA THR A 46 -14.84 -2.16 -11.57
C THR A 46 -13.76 -1.18 -11.12
N VAL A 47 -13.23 -0.37 -12.03
CA VAL A 47 -12.20 0.65 -11.76
C VAL A 47 -12.79 2.02 -11.47
N GLY A 48 -12.03 2.90 -10.81
CA GLY A 48 -12.43 4.28 -10.54
C GLY A 48 -13.63 4.38 -9.60
N ARG A 49 -13.84 3.40 -8.74
CA ARG A 49 -14.94 3.35 -7.77
C ARG A 49 -14.44 3.31 -6.35
N THR A 50 -15.14 4.00 -5.47
CA THR A 50 -14.80 4.13 -4.05
C THR A 50 -16.01 3.82 -3.19
N LEU A 51 -15.82 3.00 -2.17
CA LEU A 51 -16.81 2.79 -1.11
C LEU A 51 -16.95 4.09 -0.30
N LYS A 52 -18.13 4.69 -0.32
CA LYS A 52 -18.43 5.93 0.42
C LYS A 52 -19.02 5.63 1.78
N SER A 53 -19.93 4.67 1.86
CA SER A 53 -20.51 4.22 3.12
C SER A 53 -20.94 2.77 3.05
N LEU A 54 -21.03 2.12 4.20
CA LEU A 54 -21.51 0.75 4.35
C LEU A 54 -22.45 0.70 5.53
N SER A 55 -23.63 0.12 5.33
CA SER A 55 -24.62 -0.09 6.38
C SER A 55 -25.17 -1.50 6.34
N ARG A 56 -25.59 -2.03 7.49
CA ARG A 56 -26.23 -3.34 7.59
C ARG A 56 -27.74 -3.16 7.74
N ARG A 57 -28.51 -3.89 6.95
CA ARG A 57 -29.98 -3.95 7.07
C ARG A 57 -30.38 -5.44 7.07
N GLY A 58 -30.77 -5.93 8.25
CA GLY A 58 -31.00 -7.37 8.42
C GLY A 58 -29.73 -8.18 8.16
N ASN A 59 -29.82 -9.13 7.25
CA ASN A 59 -28.70 -10.02 6.90
C ASN A 59 -27.88 -9.54 5.68
N ARG A 60 -28.21 -8.37 5.12
CA ARG A 60 -27.54 -7.83 3.92
C ARG A 60 -26.73 -6.59 4.26
N LEU A 61 -25.72 -6.33 3.43
CA LEU A 61 -24.88 -5.13 3.47
C LEU A 61 -25.24 -4.21 2.31
N PHE A 62 -25.53 -2.96 2.62
CA PHE A 62 -25.84 -1.91 1.66
C PHE A 62 -24.64 -0.98 1.54
N ALA A 63 -24.01 -1.00 0.40
CA ALA A 63 -22.85 -0.20 0.09
C ALA A 63 -23.21 0.97 -0.82
N GLN A 64 -22.83 2.16 -0.42
CA GLN A 64 -22.87 3.32 -1.28
C GLN A 64 -21.54 3.47 -1.99
N ILE A 65 -21.55 3.43 -3.31
CA ILE A 65 -20.37 3.41 -4.15
C ILE A 65 -20.37 4.67 -5.01
N GLY A 66 -19.29 5.42 -4.94
CA GLY A 66 -19.09 6.63 -5.70
C GLY A 66 -17.85 6.58 -6.59
N THR A 67 -17.49 7.74 -7.13
CA THR A 67 -16.26 7.95 -7.89
C THR A 67 -15.64 9.28 -7.48
N ASP A 68 -14.33 9.44 -7.71
CA ASP A 68 -13.64 10.71 -7.48
C ASP A 68 -13.73 11.66 -8.69
N TYR A 69 -14.28 11.17 -9.82
CA TYR A 69 -14.37 11.94 -11.06
C TYR A 69 -15.65 12.76 -11.19
N SER A 70 -16.68 12.45 -10.40
CA SER A 70 -17.98 13.13 -10.48
C SER A 70 -18.76 12.96 -9.18
N ARG A 71 -19.95 13.55 -9.13
CA ARG A 71 -20.91 13.35 -8.02
C ARG A 71 -21.75 12.08 -8.14
N TYR A 72 -21.40 11.21 -9.07
CA TYR A 72 -22.11 9.95 -9.26
C TYR A 72 -21.97 9.05 -8.03
N VAL A 73 -23.10 8.56 -7.56
CA VAL A 73 -23.20 7.60 -6.46
C VAL A 73 -24.24 6.56 -6.84
N SER A 74 -23.98 5.31 -6.53
CA SER A 74 -24.91 4.18 -6.68
C SER A 74 -24.97 3.39 -5.39
N ASP A 75 -26.14 2.82 -5.12
CA ASP A 75 -26.31 1.88 -4.01
C ASP A 75 -26.29 0.45 -4.55
N SER A 76 -25.61 -0.42 -3.83
CA SER A 76 -25.51 -1.85 -4.16
C SER A 76 -25.66 -2.69 -2.90
N GLU A 77 -26.14 -3.91 -3.06
CA GLU A 77 -26.42 -4.82 -1.95
C GLU A 77 -25.53 -6.07 -2.07
N TYR A 78 -24.91 -6.45 -0.94
CA TYR A 78 -23.97 -7.56 -0.88
C TYR A 78 -24.23 -8.43 0.36
N ASP A 79 -23.85 -9.71 0.29
CA ASP A 79 -23.81 -10.60 1.43
C ASP A 79 -22.60 -10.32 2.31
N GLN A 80 -21.46 -10.01 1.67
CA GLN A 80 -20.21 -9.73 2.34
C GLN A 80 -19.45 -8.62 1.60
N VAL A 81 -18.77 -7.77 2.35
CA VAL A 81 -17.84 -6.76 1.82
C VAL A 81 -16.50 -6.95 2.50
N ILE A 82 -15.45 -7.11 1.69
CA ILE A 82 -14.07 -7.21 2.14
C ILE A 82 -13.36 -5.93 1.72
N VAL A 83 -12.83 -5.20 2.70
CA VAL A 83 -12.16 -3.92 2.46
C VAL A 83 -10.66 -4.09 2.59
N ASN A 84 -9.93 -3.63 1.58
CA ASN A 84 -8.48 -3.47 1.61
C ASN A 84 -8.15 -2.06 1.10
N GLN A 85 -7.69 -1.22 2.01
CA GLN A 85 -7.36 0.19 1.72
C GLN A 85 -5.86 0.48 1.81
N GLY A 86 -5.04 -0.54 1.58
CA GLY A 86 -3.59 -0.44 1.63
C GLY A 86 -3.04 -0.69 3.03
N THR A 87 -1.82 -0.21 3.25
CA THR A 87 -1.03 -0.45 4.46
C THR A 87 -0.48 0.86 5.00
N LEU A 88 -0.31 0.91 6.31
CA LEU A 88 0.41 1.98 6.98
C LEU A 88 1.82 1.49 7.32
N PRO A 89 2.84 2.34 7.21
CA PRO A 89 4.18 2.00 7.67
C PRO A 89 4.18 1.68 9.17
N LEU A 90 4.95 0.67 9.57
CA LEU A 90 5.21 0.38 10.97
C LEU A 90 6.43 1.20 11.41
N ASP A 91 6.21 2.45 11.76
CA ASP A 91 7.27 3.43 12.00
C ASP A 91 7.30 4.02 13.42
N GLU A 92 6.54 3.46 14.34
CA GLU A 92 6.47 3.91 15.75
C GLU A 92 7.86 3.92 16.42
N LEU A 93 8.64 2.86 16.22
CA LEU A 93 9.99 2.75 16.74
C LEU A 93 10.90 3.88 16.21
N TYR A 94 10.79 4.17 14.90
CA TYR A 94 11.56 5.27 14.32
C TYR A 94 11.23 6.60 14.97
N PHE A 95 9.97 6.94 15.14
CA PHE A 95 9.59 8.21 15.75
C PHE A 95 9.93 8.28 17.23
N SER A 96 9.92 7.18 17.96
CA SER A 96 10.33 7.13 19.37
C SER A 96 11.84 7.34 19.56
N LEU A 97 12.66 6.87 18.62
CA LEU A 97 14.11 6.99 18.66
C LEU A 97 14.65 8.28 18.02
N LYS A 98 13.89 8.89 17.14
CA LYS A 98 14.28 10.06 16.36
C LYS A 98 14.86 11.21 17.19
N PRO A 99 14.31 11.59 18.35
CA PRO A 99 14.86 12.67 19.17
C PRO A 99 16.26 12.41 19.75
N GLN A 100 16.65 11.13 19.84
CA GLN A 100 17.93 10.69 20.42
C GLN A 100 19.00 10.45 19.34
N ALA A 101 18.62 10.54 18.08
CA ALA A 101 19.54 10.32 16.96
C ALA A 101 20.33 11.59 16.63
N SER A 102 21.62 11.42 16.27
CA SER A 102 22.52 12.51 15.90
C SER A 102 22.09 13.27 14.65
N ASN A 103 21.40 12.59 13.74
CA ASN A 103 20.87 13.16 12.50
C ASN A 103 19.36 13.49 12.58
N PHE A 104 18.70 13.33 13.73
CA PHE A 104 17.25 13.41 13.86
C PHE A 104 16.48 12.60 12.80
N GLY A 105 17.04 11.46 12.36
CA GLY A 105 16.47 10.63 11.33
C GLY A 105 16.51 11.24 9.91
N GLU A 106 17.22 12.34 9.72
CA GLU A 106 17.36 12.99 8.42
C GLU A 106 18.43 12.30 7.56
N ILE A 107 18.19 12.30 6.25
CA ILE A 107 19.12 11.87 5.21
C ILE A 107 19.27 13.01 4.22
N ASP A 108 20.50 13.28 3.81
CA ASP A 108 20.76 14.22 2.73
C ASP A 108 20.52 13.56 1.38
N HIS A 109 19.43 13.94 0.73
CA HIS A 109 19.05 13.35 -0.56
C HIS A 109 19.96 13.76 -1.70
N GLU A 110 20.58 14.94 -1.66
CA GLU A 110 21.54 15.39 -2.68
C GLU A 110 22.80 14.53 -2.61
N VAL A 111 23.30 14.29 -1.40
CA VAL A 111 24.43 13.37 -1.16
C VAL A 111 24.08 11.94 -1.56
N LEU A 112 22.86 11.49 -1.25
CA LEU A 112 22.41 10.14 -1.63
C LEU A 112 22.39 9.94 -3.15
N ILE A 113 22.10 10.98 -3.91
CA ILE A 113 22.04 10.93 -5.38
C ILE A 113 23.41 11.18 -6.00
N GLY A 114 24.14 12.19 -5.52
CA GLY A 114 25.41 12.63 -6.08
C GLY A 114 26.63 11.83 -5.59
N GLY A 115 26.53 11.15 -4.45
CA GLY A 115 27.60 10.33 -3.88
C GLY A 115 28.72 11.12 -3.20
N GLU A 116 28.61 12.43 -3.07
CA GLU A 116 29.62 13.29 -2.43
C GLU A 116 29.07 13.97 -1.17
N GLY A 117 29.78 13.86 -0.04
CA GLY A 117 29.42 14.50 1.21
C GLY A 117 28.99 13.55 2.32
N LYS A 118 28.39 14.09 3.39
CA LYS A 118 27.90 13.32 4.52
C LYS A 118 26.42 12.98 4.34
N LEU A 119 26.13 11.72 4.12
CA LEU A 119 24.77 11.20 3.94
C LEU A 119 23.86 11.48 5.16
N PHE A 120 24.43 11.45 6.37
CA PHE A 120 23.73 11.68 7.61
C PHE A 120 24.21 13.00 8.25
N PRO A 121 23.45 14.08 8.12
CA PRO A 121 23.84 15.37 8.68
C PRO A 121 23.82 15.33 10.22
N GLN A 122 24.85 15.90 10.83
CA GLN A 122 24.90 16.05 12.29
C GLN A 122 23.99 17.21 12.71
N ARG A 123 22.79 16.90 13.19
CA ARG A 123 21.77 17.87 13.61
C ARG A 123 21.64 17.96 15.12
N ASN A 124 21.93 16.85 15.82
CA ASN A 124 21.86 16.74 17.27
C ASN A 124 23.25 16.36 17.81
N PRO A 125 24.00 17.29 18.43
CA PRO A 125 25.33 17.01 18.99
C PRO A 125 25.31 15.97 20.12
N GLU A 126 24.19 15.87 20.85
CA GLU A 126 24.02 14.94 21.97
C GLU A 126 23.51 13.56 21.52
N GLY A 127 23.19 13.42 20.24
CA GLY A 127 22.68 12.17 19.68
C GLY A 127 23.73 11.06 19.66
N GLY A 128 23.40 9.92 20.26
CA GLY A 128 24.30 8.79 20.44
C GLY A 128 24.43 7.85 19.23
N PHE A 129 23.58 7.98 18.23
CA PHE A 129 23.53 7.09 17.06
C PHE A 129 22.93 7.78 15.83
N VAL A 130 23.21 7.22 14.66
CA VAL A 130 22.54 7.61 13.41
C VAL A 130 21.28 6.77 13.23
N LEU A 131 20.17 7.41 12.86
CA LEU A 131 18.89 6.75 12.65
C LEU A 131 18.40 7.04 11.23
N TYR A 132 17.92 6.02 10.55
CA TYR A 132 17.17 6.14 9.31
C TYR A 132 16.21 4.96 9.19
N ARG A 133 15.24 5.04 8.30
CA ARG A 133 14.29 3.98 8.01
C ARG A 133 14.34 3.56 6.56
N ILE A 134 14.12 2.27 6.31
CA ILE A 134 14.17 1.66 4.99
C ILE A 134 12.97 0.72 4.79
N GLY A 135 12.73 0.34 3.55
CA GLY A 135 11.70 -0.63 3.21
C GLY A 135 10.30 -0.20 3.70
N ASP A 136 9.58 -1.14 4.25
CA ASP A 136 8.18 -0.94 4.67
C ASP A 136 8.02 0.02 5.86
N ALA A 137 9.06 0.29 6.60
CA ALA A 137 9.05 1.34 7.62
C ALA A 137 8.95 2.75 7.01
N VAL A 138 9.35 2.94 5.74
CA VAL A 138 9.18 4.19 4.99
C VAL A 138 7.83 4.22 4.30
N SER A 139 7.55 3.19 3.51
CA SER A 139 6.33 3.04 2.72
C SER A 139 6.21 1.58 2.30
N SER A 140 5.05 0.98 2.50
CA SER A 140 4.82 -0.37 2.05
C SER A 140 4.85 -0.44 0.53
N ARG A 141 5.81 -1.19 0.02
CA ARG A 141 6.06 -1.41 -1.41
C ARG A 141 6.21 -2.91 -1.66
N ASN A 142 7.22 -3.32 -2.38
CA ASN A 142 7.54 -4.72 -2.64
C ASN A 142 8.92 -5.09 -2.05
N THR A 143 9.20 -6.38 -1.98
CA THR A 143 10.45 -6.93 -1.44
C THR A 143 11.69 -6.37 -2.15
N HIS A 144 11.62 -6.16 -3.47
CA HIS A 144 12.74 -5.60 -4.23
C HIS A 144 13.06 -4.18 -3.78
N ALA A 145 12.05 -3.35 -3.55
CA ALA A 145 12.25 -1.99 -3.04
C ALA A 145 12.87 -1.99 -1.64
N ALA A 146 12.44 -2.89 -0.76
CA ALA A 146 13.02 -3.01 0.58
C ALA A 146 14.48 -3.44 0.55
N VAL A 147 14.83 -4.44 -0.30
CA VAL A 147 16.21 -4.88 -0.50
C VAL A 147 17.05 -3.77 -1.13
N TYR A 148 16.52 -3.05 -2.11
CA TYR A 148 17.21 -1.95 -2.75
C TYR A 148 17.51 -0.80 -1.78
N ASP A 149 16.55 -0.43 -0.93
CA ASP A 149 16.77 0.56 0.13
C ASP A 149 17.90 0.12 1.07
N ALA A 150 17.90 -1.15 1.49
CA ALA A 150 18.93 -1.70 2.36
C ALA A 150 20.32 -1.65 1.71
N LEU A 151 20.42 -2.05 0.45
CA LEU A 151 21.68 -1.99 -0.31
C LEU A 151 22.17 -0.54 -0.47
N ARG A 152 21.28 0.37 -0.85
CA ARG A 152 21.60 1.76 -1.12
C ARG A 152 22.10 2.49 0.13
N HIS A 153 21.52 2.21 1.28
CA HIS A 153 21.92 2.81 2.55
C HIS A 153 23.03 2.04 3.26
N GLY A 154 23.17 0.72 3.02
CA GLY A 154 24.19 -0.13 3.64
C GLY A 154 25.57 -0.07 2.98
N ILE A 155 25.67 0.41 1.74
CA ILE A 155 26.94 0.52 1.01
C ILE A 155 27.64 1.87 1.27
N CYS A 156 26.96 2.83 1.88
CA CYS A 156 27.49 4.18 2.17
C CYS A 156 28.24 4.28 3.51
N TRP A 157 28.84 3.16 3.97
CA TRP A 157 29.68 3.13 5.20
C TRP A 157 31.15 2.99 4.86
#